data_03ce8f6c91a4c1650694a7131a766609
#
_entry.id   03ce8f6c91a4c1650694a7131a766609
#
_cell.length_a   1.000
_cell.length_b   1.000
_cell.length_c   1.000
_cell.angle_alpha   90.00
_cell.angle_beta   90.00
_cell.angle_gamma   90.00
#
_symmetry.space_group_name_H-M   'P 1'
#
loop_
_entity.id
_entity.type
_entity.pdbx_description
1 polymer ?
#
loop_
_entity_poly.entity_id
_entity_poly.type
_entity_poly.pdbx_seq_one_letter_code
_entity_poly.pdbx_strand_id
1 'polypeptide(L)'
;MPDFITIDEINGQVTNSESNIVNNLSLIQKNLNTINSSLKNVNNNVIRGAVKSVQRGIVQWNSGDHWSPSDNVTNITISSINPSKSFVSLYTAMKYISDSNIGSNRAQVGTGIYVEDLKATQLTVNRTPATVYGGSYYGTNYVYPPFSWEVVEYY
;
A
#
# COMPACT_ATOMS: atom_id res chain seq x y z
N MET A 1 60.27 -56.51 -7.45
CA MET A 1 60.00 -56.29 -6.01
C MET A 1 58.85 -55.32 -5.90
N PRO A 2 57.87 -55.57 -5.09
CA PRO A 2 56.85 -54.58 -4.89
C PRO A 2 57.47 -53.35 -4.19
N ASP A 3 57.18 -52.13 -4.71
CA ASP A 3 57.62 -50.86 -4.10
C ASP A 3 56.85 -50.69 -2.82
N PHE A 4 57.54 -50.72 -1.67
CA PHE A 4 56.94 -50.45 -0.38
C PHE A 4 56.84 -48.93 -0.19
N ILE A 5 55.63 -48.40 0.05
CA ILE A 5 55.41 -47.02 0.44
C ILE A 5 56.08 -46.76 1.77
N THR A 6 56.90 -45.75 1.88
CA THR A 6 57.59 -45.35 3.08
C THR A 6 56.68 -44.62 4.06
N ILE A 7 57.01 -44.62 5.39
CA ILE A 7 56.25 -43.88 6.40
C ILE A 7 56.23 -42.37 6.08
N ASP A 8 57.34 -41.84 5.56
CA ASP A 8 57.44 -40.44 5.17
C ASP A 8 56.54 -40.04 4.03
N GLU A 9 56.36 -40.93 3.05
CA GLU A 9 55.38 -40.73 1.94
C GLU A 9 53.97 -40.74 2.45
N ILE A 10 53.61 -41.63 3.37
CA ILE A 10 52.30 -41.68 4.02
C ILE A 10 52.07 -40.39 4.83
N ASN A 11 53.00 -39.95 5.62
CA ASN A 11 52.91 -38.69 6.40
C ASN A 11 52.74 -37.50 5.47
N GLY A 12 53.48 -37.46 4.35
CA GLY A 12 53.30 -36.38 3.36
C GLY A 12 51.92 -36.36 2.72
N GLN A 13 51.33 -37.53 2.41
CA GLN A 13 49.97 -37.62 1.90
C GLN A 13 48.91 -37.18 2.91
N VAL A 14 49.08 -37.55 4.20
CA VAL A 14 48.18 -37.14 5.27
C VAL A 14 48.20 -35.64 5.44
N THR A 15 49.40 -35.01 5.55
CA THR A 15 49.56 -33.57 5.68
C THR A 15 48.93 -32.79 4.53
N ASN A 16 49.10 -33.29 3.29
CA ASN A 16 48.44 -32.68 2.09
C ASN A 16 46.93 -32.81 2.16
N SER A 17 46.40 -33.94 2.62
CA SER A 17 44.98 -34.16 2.77
C SER A 17 44.37 -33.23 3.83
N GLU A 18 45.03 -33.09 4.96
CA GLU A 18 44.60 -32.17 6.02
C GLU A 18 44.56 -30.73 5.52
N SER A 19 45.61 -30.27 4.80
CA SER A 19 45.66 -28.94 4.22
C SER A 19 44.49 -28.70 3.24
N ASN A 20 44.19 -29.68 2.40
CA ASN A 20 43.07 -29.62 1.48
C ASN A 20 41.72 -29.57 2.19
N ILE A 21 41.54 -30.29 3.29
CA ILE A 21 40.33 -30.25 4.11
C ILE A 21 40.17 -28.86 4.74
N VAL A 22 41.20 -28.29 5.33
CA VAL A 22 41.19 -26.94 5.92
C VAL A 22 40.82 -25.89 4.90
N ASN A 23 41.41 -25.94 3.70
CA ASN A 23 41.10 -25.02 2.61
C ASN A 23 39.64 -25.16 2.15
N ASN A 24 39.13 -26.37 2.01
CA ASN A 24 37.73 -26.60 1.63
C ASN A 24 36.76 -26.12 2.73
N LEU A 25 37.07 -26.34 3.99
CA LEU A 25 36.26 -25.80 5.10
C LEU A 25 36.21 -24.26 5.10
N SER A 26 37.33 -23.61 4.85
CA SER A 26 37.41 -22.17 4.72
C SER A 26 36.53 -21.64 3.56
N LEU A 27 36.58 -22.32 2.42
CA LEU A 27 35.75 -21.99 1.25
C LEU A 27 34.25 -22.17 1.55
N ILE A 28 33.87 -23.27 2.18
CA ILE A 28 32.51 -23.54 2.61
C ILE A 28 32.01 -22.45 3.54
N GLN A 29 32.80 -22.05 4.53
CA GLN A 29 32.45 -20.98 5.47
C GLN A 29 32.23 -19.66 4.75
N LYS A 30 33.10 -19.31 3.79
CA LYS A 30 32.92 -18.10 2.95
C LYS A 30 31.63 -18.14 2.14
N ASN A 31 31.33 -19.26 1.53
CA ASN A 31 30.11 -19.45 0.74
C ASN A 31 28.87 -19.34 1.63
N LEU A 32 28.88 -19.93 2.82
CA LEU A 32 27.78 -19.87 3.78
C LEU A 32 27.51 -18.41 4.22
N ASN A 33 28.55 -17.63 4.47
CA ASN A 33 28.41 -16.22 4.81
C ASN A 33 27.81 -15.41 3.66
N THR A 34 28.19 -15.70 2.42
CA THR A 34 27.61 -15.08 1.22
C THR A 34 26.13 -15.43 1.05
N ILE A 35 25.77 -16.69 1.22
CA ILE A 35 24.37 -17.16 1.16
C ILE A 35 23.53 -16.48 2.23
N ASN A 36 24.03 -16.41 3.48
CA ASN A 36 23.31 -15.73 4.57
C ASN A 36 23.08 -14.25 4.27
N SER A 37 24.06 -13.56 3.70
CA SER A 37 23.93 -12.15 3.30
C SER A 37 22.89 -11.98 2.19
N SER A 38 22.92 -12.86 1.19
CA SER A 38 21.94 -12.85 0.09
C SER A 38 20.52 -13.14 0.59
N LEU A 39 20.37 -14.09 1.50
CA LEU A 39 19.09 -14.44 2.11
C LEU A 39 18.50 -13.26 2.91
N LYS A 40 19.33 -12.55 3.68
CA LYS A 40 18.90 -11.33 4.37
C LYS A 40 18.41 -10.26 3.39
N ASN A 41 19.10 -10.07 2.27
CA ASN A 41 18.71 -9.11 1.25
C ASN A 41 17.38 -9.48 0.57
N VAL A 42 17.20 -10.76 0.23
CA VAL A 42 15.93 -11.28 -0.33
C VAL A 42 14.80 -11.08 0.65
N ASN A 43 14.98 -11.47 1.91
CA ASN A 43 13.96 -11.29 2.94
C ASN A 43 13.56 -9.81 3.13
N ASN A 44 14.54 -8.90 3.18
CA ASN A 44 14.28 -7.47 3.28
C ASN A 44 13.50 -6.93 2.05
N ASN A 45 13.81 -7.43 0.85
CA ASN A 45 13.11 -7.00 -0.37
C ASN A 45 11.68 -7.56 -0.44
N VAL A 46 11.45 -8.79 0.00
CA VAL A 46 10.12 -9.41 0.08
C VAL A 46 9.25 -8.65 1.10
N ILE A 47 9.80 -8.33 2.28
CA ILE A 47 9.06 -7.58 3.31
C ILE A 47 8.70 -6.17 2.83
N ARG A 48 9.60 -5.48 2.09
CA ARG A 48 9.35 -4.12 1.59
C ARG A 48 8.21 -4.03 0.58
N GLY A 49 7.91 -5.10 -0.14
CA GLY A 49 6.79 -5.18 -1.07
C GLY A 49 5.51 -5.77 -0.47
N ALA A 50 5.57 -6.30 0.75
CA ALA A 50 4.42 -6.94 1.38
C ALA A 50 3.42 -5.91 1.90
N VAL A 51 2.15 -6.17 1.69
CA VAL A 51 1.06 -5.40 2.29
C VAL A 51 1.03 -5.68 3.78
N LYS A 52 1.12 -4.64 4.59
CA LYS A 52 1.04 -4.71 6.05
C LYS A 52 -0.39 -4.61 6.53
N SER A 53 -1.14 -3.68 5.97
CA SER A 53 -2.55 -3.49 6.32
C SER A 53 -3.37 -2.92 5.16
N VAL A 54 -4.65 -3.23 5.16
CA VAL A 54 -5.63 -2.65 4.24
C VAL A 54 -6.85 -2.21 5.04
N GLN A 55 -7.22 -0.96 4.87
CA GLN A 55 -8.42 -0.38 5.48
C GLN A 55 -9.33 0.13 4.39
N ARG A 56 -10.64 -0.08 4.53
CA ARG A 56 -11.63 0.29 3.53
C ARG A 56 -12.87 0.85 4.18
N GLY A 57 -13.56 1.71 3.46
CA GLY A 57 -14.84 2.23 3.90
C GLY A 57 -15.61 2.91 2.79
N ILE A 58 -16.84 3.27 3.14
CA ILE A 58 -17.73 4.02 2.26
C ILE A 58 -18.22 5.22 3.04
N VAL A 59 -18.10 6.40 2.43
CA VAL A 59 -18.77 7.61 2.90
C VAL A 59 -20.09 7.70 2.16
N GLN A 60 -21.17 7.48 2.90
CA GLN A 60 -22.53 7.54 2.36
C GLN A 60 -22.97 9.00 2.20
N TRP A 61 -23.91 9.18 1.34
CA TRP A 61 -24.67 10.42 1.28
C TRP A 61 -25.75 10.42 2.36
N ASN A 62 -25.83 11.50 3.11
CA ASN A 62 -26.98 11.77 3.98
C ASN A 62 -27.98 12.66 3.23
N SER A 63 -29.11 12.08 2.88
CA SER A 63 -30.21 12.78 2.17
C SER A 63 -31.01 13.66 3.12
N GLY A 64 -30.46 14.70 3.67
CA GLY A 64 -31.20 15.55 4.60
C GLY A 64 -30.42 16.76 5.07
N ASP A 65 -29.14 16.78 4.83
CA ASP A 65 -28.32 17.89 5.25
C ASP A 65 -28.45 19.05 4.24
N HIS A 66 -28.85 20.21 4.75
CA HIS A 66 -28.79 21.45 3.99
C HIS A 66 -27.33 21.74 3.62
N TRP A 67 -27.12 21.82 2.35
CA TRP A 67 -25.84 21.91 1.67
C TRP A 67 -25.11 23.19 2.00
N SER A 68 -24.00 23.08 2.67
CA SER A 68 -23.06 24.19 2.85
C SER A 68 -21.84 23.98 1.94
N PRO A 69 -21.32 25.05 1.29
CA PRO A 69 -20.05 24.98 0.59
C PRO A 69 -18.87 24.56 1.48
N SER A 70 -19.04 24.63 2.81
CA SER A 70 -18.04 24.19 3.79
C SER A 70 -17.94 22.68 3.97
N ASP A 71 -18.88 21.89 3.42
CA ASP A 71 -18.94 20.43 3.64
C ASP A 71 -18.15 19.63 2.58
N ASN A 72 -17.30 20.31 1.84
CA ASN A 72 -16.47 19.70 0.82
C ASN A 72 -15.35 18.80 1.39
N VAL A 73 -14.98 18.98 2.66
CA VAL A 73 -13.92 18.24 3.33
C VAL A 73 -14.52 17.17 4.24
N THR A 74 -14.05 15.94 4.08
CA THR A 74 -14.44 14.81 4.92
C THR A 74 -13.22 14.25 5.62
N ASN A 75 -13.27 14.22 6.96
CA ASN A 75 -12.25 13.59 7.79
C ASN A 75 -12.69 12.17 8.17
N ILE A 76 -11.90 11.19 7.81
CA ILE A 76 -12.13 9.77 8.05
C ILE A 76 -11.11 9.30 9.07
N THR A 77 -11.59 8.80 10.20
CA THR A 77 -10.72 8.14 11.18
C THR A 77 -10.31 6.77 10.65
N ILE A 78 -9.01 6.50 10.65
CA ILE A 78 -8.42 5.22 10.23
C ILE A 78 -7.57 4.66 11.37
N SER A 79 -7.31 3.34 11.33
CA SER A 79 -6.32 2.74 12.24
C SER A 79 -4.93 3.27 11.93
N SER A 80 -4.06 3.28 12.92
CA SER A 80 -2.70 3.84 12.79
C SER A 80 -1.90 3.20 11.67
N ILE A 81 -1.34 4.03 10.81
CA ILE A 81 -0.49 3.68 9.67
C ILE A 81 0.78 4.54 9.64
N ASN A 82 1.72 4.16 8.78
CA ASN A 82 2.81 5.04 8.37
C ASN A 82 2.45 5.69 7.01
N PRO A 83 2.11 7.00 6.97
CA PRO A 83 1.70 7.65 5.74
C PRO A 83 2.72 7.58 4.60
N SER A 84 4.03 7.62 4.92
CA SER A 84 5.10 7.55 3.92
C SER A 84 5.24 6.17 3.26
N LYS A 85 4.56 5.17 3.81
CA LYS A 85 4.52 3.79 3.29
C LYS A 85 3.10 3.39 2.86
N SER A 86 2.21 4.35 2.71
CA SER A 86 0.81 4.08 2.43
C SER A 86 0.37 4.70 1.11
N PHE A 87 -0.59 4.05 0.49
CA PHE A 87 -1.25 4.48 -0.74
C PHE A 87 -2.76 4.56 -0.51
N VAL A 88 -3.39 5.58 -1.07
CA VAL A 88 -4.85 5.79 -0.98
C VAL A 88 -5.48 5.66 -2.36
N SER A 89 -6.53 4.86 -2.45
CA SER A 89 -7.42 4.79 -3.61
C SER A 89 -8.78 5.36 -3.24
N LEU A 90 -9.34 6.18 -4.13
CA LEU A 90 -10.68 6.74 -4.00
C LEU A 90 -11.51 6.32 -5.21
N TYR A 91 -12.72 5.86 -4.97
CA TYR A 91 -13.66 5.42 -6.01
C TYR A 91 -14.99 6.14 -5.84
N THR A 92 -15.40 6.86 -6.89
CA THR A 92 -16.70 7.53 -6.92
C THR A 92 -17.65 6.77 -7.84
N ALA A 93 -18.89 6.59 -7.41
CA ALA A 93 -19.95 6.17 -8.31
C ALA A 93 -20.65 7.42 -8.84
N MET A 94 -20.72 7.58 -10.14
CA MET A 94 -21.63 8.57 -10.73
C MET A 94 -23.06 8.13 -10.45
N LYS A 95 -23.80 8.91 -9.67
CA LYS A 95 -25.22 8.67 -9.45
C LYS A 95 -26.03 9.75 -10.15
N TYR A 96 -26.91 9.32 -11.01
CA TYR A 96 -28.00 10.18 -11.50
C TYR A 96 -28.96 10.44 -10.36
N ILE A 97 -29.13 11.70 -9.98
CA ILE A 97 -30.14 12.09 -9.01
C ILE A 97 -31.34 12.60 -9.79
N SER A 98 -32.39 11.79 -9.81
CA SER A 98 -33.71 12.27 -10.17
C SER A 98 -34.45 12.55 -8.87
N ASP A 99 -34.60 13.81 -8.50
CA ASP A 99 -35.52 14.19 -7.47
C ASP A 99 -36.85 14.57 -8.14
N SER A 100 -37.93 13.92 -7.76
CA SER A 100 -39.28 14.19 -8.24
C SER A 100 -39.77 15.60 -7.84
N ASN A 101 -39.13 16.24 -6.89
CA ASN A 101 -39.44 17.60 -6.42
C ASN A 101 -38.68 18.69 -7.20
N ILE A 102 -37.67 18.32 -7.97
CA ILE A 102 -36.87 19.28 -8.75
C ILE A 102 -37.38 19.21 -10.21
N GLY A 103 -38.62 19.35 -10.52
CA GLY A 103 -39.12 19.40 -11.89
C GLY A 103 -38.14 18.87 -12.96
N SER A 104 -38.42 18.62 -14.14
CA SER A 104 -37.64 17.91 -15.18
C SER A 104 -36.14 18.30 -15.38
N ASN A 105 -35.48 18.95 -14.45
CA ASN A 105 -34.08 19.36 -14.54
C ASN A 105 -33.16 18.25 -14.06
N ARG A 106 -32.37 17.73 -14.96
CA ARG A 106 -31.36 16.68 -14.72
C ARG A 106 -30.06 17.33 -14.28
N ALA A 107 -29.60 17.02 -13.07
CA ALA A 107 -28.26 17.38 -12.65
C ALA A 107 -27.31 16.25 -13.01
N GLN A 108 -26.32 16.55 -13.80
CA GLN A 108 -25.18 15.67 -14.01
C GLN A 108 -24.12 15.97 -12.96
N VAL A 109 -23.88 15.03 -12.05
CA VAL A 109 -22.89 15.17 -11.00
C VAL A 109 -21.56 14.69 -11.52
N GLY A 110 -20.77 15.60 -12.03
CA GLY A 110 -19.33 15.38 -12.20
C GLY A 110 -18.62 15.86 -10.95
N THR A 111 -18.03 14.97 -10.18
CA THR A 111 -17.35 15.39 -8.95
C THR A 111 -15.88 15.03 -9.01
N GLY A 112 -15.05 16.03 -8.79
CA GLY A 112 -13.68 15.81 -8.41
C GLY A 112 -13.64 15.30 -6.96
N ILE A 113 -12.89 14.26 -6.73
CA ILE A 113 -12.55 13.78 -5.39
C ILE A 113 -11.05 13.58 -5.36
N TYR A 114 -10.42 14.06 -4.30
CA TYR A 114 -8.99 13.87 -4.13
C TYR A 114 -8.60 13.76 -2.65
N VAL A 115 -7.48 13.13 -2.41
CA VAL A 115 -6.87 13.10 -1.08
C VAL A 115 -6.23 14.45 -0.81
N GLU A 116 -6.71 15.15 0.21
CA GLU A 116 -6.13 16.40 0.66
C GLU A 116 -4.97 16.16 1.62
N ASP A 117 -5.14 15.20 2.54
CA ASP A 117 -4.11 14.86 3.52
C ASP A 117 -4.26 13.41 4.00
N LEU A 118 -3.12 12.78 4.31
CA LEU A 118 -3.05 11.47 4.93
C LEU A 118 -2.14 11.53 6.15
N LYS A 119 -2.73 11.44 7.33
CA LYS A 119 -2.04 11.35 8.62
C LYS A 119 -2.03 9.93 9.16
N ALA A 120 -1.29 9.71 10.22
CA ALA A 120 -1.17 8.39 10.84
C ALA A 120 -2.53 7.77 11.23
N THR A 121 -3.52 8.57 11.60
CA THR A 121 -4.84 8.10 12.07
C THR A 121 -6.02 8.79 11.38
N GLN A 122 -5.75 9.54 10.31
CA GLN A 122 -6.79 10.30 9.62
C GLN A 122 -6.51 10.37 8.11
N LEU A 123 -7.54 10.11 7.33
CA LEU A 123 -7.59 10.42 5.90
C LEU A 123 -8.51 11.61 5.69
N THR A 124 -8.00 12.69 5.09
CA THR A 124 -8.79 13.87 4.71
C THR A 124 -9.03 13.83 3.22
N VAL A 125 -10.30 13.84 2.83
CA VAL A 125 -10.74 13.80 1.44
C VAL A 125 -11.51 15.07 1.13
N ASN A 126 -11.13 15.73 0.05
CA ASN A 126 -11.86 16.88 -0.48
C ASN A 126 -12.72 16.46 -1.68
N ARG A 127 -13.95 16.97 -1.73
CA ARG A 127 -14.93 16.69 -2.78
C ARG A 127 -15.34 18.00 -3.46
N THR A 128 -15.27 18.04 -4.75
CA THR A 128 -15.85 19.15 -5.51
C THR A 128 -17.35 18.92 -5.64
N PRO A 129 -18.20 19.83 -5.14
CA PRO A 129 -19.64 19.68 -5.24
C PRO A 129 -20.10 19.79 -6.69
N ALA A 130 -21.12 19.03 -7.04
CA ALA A 130 -21.88 19.29 -8.25
C ALA A 130 -22.97 20.31 -7.94
N THR A 131 -23.20 21.19 -8.88
CA THR A 131 -24.26 22.17 -8.80
C THR A 131 -25.52 21.62 -9.47
N VAL A 132 -26.62 21.56 -8.73
CA VAL A 132 -27.93 21.18 -9.23
C VAL A 132 -28.76 22.45 -9.40
N TYR A 133 -29.18 22.72 -10.62
CA TYR A 133 -30.12 23.79 -10.88
C TYR A 133 -31.54 23.20 -10.88
N GLY A 134 -32.38 23.60 -9.92
CA GLY A 134 -33.79 23.20 -9.83
C GLY A 134 -34.73 24.34 -10.25
N GLY A 135 -35.79 24.01 -10.99
CA GLY A 135 -36.83 24.97 -11.38
C GLY A 135 -37.56 25.54 -10.16
N SER A 136 -38.08 26.77 -10.23
CA SER A 136 -38.93 27.49 -9.29
C SER A 136 -38.35 27.95 -7.94
N TYR A 137 -37.27 27.38 -7.45
CA TYR A 137 -36.53 27.92 -6.31
C TYR A 137 -35.13 28.33 -6.76
N TYR A 138 -34.85 29.62 -6.70
CA TYR A 138 -33.53 30.20 -7.00
C TYR A 138 -32.55 29.83 -5.85
N GLY A 139 -32.17 28.57 -5.79
CA GLY A 139 -31.19 28.07 -4.83
C GLY A 139 -30.17 27.18 -5.52
N THR A 140 -28.89 27.42 -5.33
CA THR A 140 -27.83 26.52 -5.75
C THR A 140 -27.76 25.38 -4.75
N ASN A 141 -28.19 24.18 -5.14
CA ASN A 141 -28.03 22.99 -4.31
C ASN A 141 -26.71 22.32 -4.68
N TYR A 142 -25.89 22.08 -3.69
CA TYR A 142 -24.64 21.36 -3.85
C TYR A 142 -24.86 19.88 -3.50
N VAL A 143 -24.37 18.99 -4.32
CA VAL A 143 -24.49 17.55 -4.12
C VAL A 143 -23.12 16.93 -4.03
N TYR A 144 -22.87 16.22 -2.93
CA TYR A 144 -21.63 15.48 -2.72
C TYR A 144 -21.92 13.98 -2.88
N PRO A 145 -21.40 13.31 -3.92
CA PRO A 145 -21.66 11.90 -4.12
C PRO A 145 -21.02 11.04 -3.04
N PRO A 146 -21.58 9.88 -2.78
CA PRO A 146 -20.91 8.88 -1.96
C PRO A 146 -19.63 8.43 -2.65
N PHE A 147 -18.66 8.03 -1.85
CA PHE A 147 -17.43 7.46 -2.35
C PHE A 147 -16.94 6.33 -1.46
N SER A 148 -16.23 5.39 -2.04
CA SER A 148 -15.46 4.40 -1.30
C SER A 148 -13.99 4.77 -1.30
N TRP A 149 -13.31 4.37 -0.25
CA TRP A 149 -11.90 4.62 -0.06
C TRP A 149 -11.18 3.34 0.39
N GLU A 150 -9.92 3.26 0.02
CA GLU A 150 -9.02 2.22 0.46
C GLU A 150 -7.66 2.84 0.83
N VAL A 151 -7.13 2.46 1.98
CA VAL A 151 -5.77 2.78 2.41
C VAL A 151 -4.99 1.49 2.52
N VAL A 152 -3.90 1.38 1.78
CA VAL A 152 -2.99 0.23 1.80
C VAL A 152 -1.66 0.67 2.37
N GLU A 153 -1.22 0.04 3.46
CA GLU A 153 0.09 0.26 4.08
C GLU A 153 1.02 -0.91 3.73
N TYR A 154 2.26 -0.58 3.38
CA TYR A 154 3.34 -1.53 3.09
C TYR A 154 4.36 -1.57 4.24
N TYR A 155 5.14 -2.66 4.32
CA TYR A 155 6.22 -2.81 5.30
C TYR A 155 7.45 -1.90 5.06
#